data_f91089ebb77ed480f38c2037141c9288
#
_entry.id   f91089ebb77ed480f38c2037141c9288
#
_cell.length_a   1.000
_cell.length_b   1.000
_cell.length_c   1.000
_cell.angle_alpha   90.00
_cell.angle_beta   90.00
_cell.angle_gamma   90.00
#
_symmetry.space_group_name_H-M   'P 1'
#
loop_
_entity.id
_entity.type
_entity.pdbx_description
1 polymer ?
#
loop_
_entity_poly.entity_id
_entity_poly.type
_entity_poly.pdbx_seq_one_letter_code
_entity_poly.pdbx_strand_id
1 'polypeptide(L)'
;MRIINSISYCPPLGFRGLGDLYLPDNVTPETRAVLTIHGGGWSAQEKNTFSGVAIWLCSELNMAVYNINYRLSSIAPWPACGDDCLEAGRFFLDADIPEFQGFDRKRIFVMGGSAGGHLALMTGLRLPPERIAGIVSISGIADVEADFPVDPMRYKILLGHTPAKEDFAEISPATYLTPASPAILCTHEHHDNVVPIASAERFLEAVQKNGSAGEACFYDKDENGYSHRIWIPDSVPHKLYQELENRIAKFLFEHA
;
A
#
# COMPACT_ATOMS: atom_id res chain seq x y z
N MET A 1 -21.97 -6.90 2.79
CA MET A 1 -20.61 -6.78 3.35
C MET A 1 -20.64 -6.90 4.86
N ARG A 2 -19.70 -7.63 5.47
CA ARG A 2 -19.50 -7.78 6.92
C ARG A 2 -18.13 -7.23 7.30
N ILE A 3 -18.03 -6.48 8.40
CA ILE A 3 -16.75 -5.94 8.90
C ILE A 3 -16.47 -6.60 10.26
N ILE A 4 -15.27 -7.16 10.42
CA ILE A 4 -14.76 -7.68 11.69
C ILE A 4 -13.64 -6.74 12.12
N ASN A 5 -13.90 -5.97 13.16
CA ASN A 5 -13.00 -4.93 13.62
C ASN A 5 -11.92 -5.48 14.57
N SER A 6 -10.77 -4.81 14.56
CA SER A 6 -9.73 -4.94 15.59
C SER A 6 -9.13 -6.36 15.72
N ILE A 7 -8.95 -7.04 14.59
CA ILE A 7 -8.15 -8.28 14.57
C ILE A 7 -6.69 -7.89 14.80
N SER A 8 -6.07 -8.44 15.85
CA SER A 8 -4.70 -8.12 16.21
C SER A 8 -3.72 -9.03 15.49
N TYR A 9 -2.83 -8.44 14.67
CA TYR A 9 -1.70 -9.15 14.07
C TYR A 9 -0.46 -9.12 14.98
N CYS A 10 -0.41 -8.17 15.93
CA CYS A 10 0.68 -8.06 16.88
C CYS A 10 0.19 -7.45 18.20
N PRO A 11 -0.26 -8.26 19.19
CA PRO A 11 -0.84 -7.78 20.44
C PRO A 11 -0.01 -6.75 21.21
N PRO A 12 1.36 -6.86 21.29
CA PRO A 12 2.18 -5.89 22.00
C PRO A 12 2.11 -4.46 21.45
N LEU A 13 1.68 -4.27 20.20
CA LEU A 13 1.54 -2.96 19.58
C LEU A 13 0.22 -2.24 19.93
N GLY A 14 -0.69 -2.90 20.66
CA GLY A 14 -2.00 -2.34 21.00
C GLY A 14 -2.78 -1.90 19.76
N PHE A 15 -3.34 -0.69 19.79
CA PHE A 15 -4.11 -0.14 18.66
C PHE A 15 -3.33 -0.15 17.32
N ARG A 16 -2.01 0.04 17.35
CA ARG A 16 -1.19 0.06 16.13
C ARG A 16 -0.94 -1.32 15.52
N GLY A 17 -1.16 -2.38 16.28
CA GLY A 17 -1.11 -3.78 15.82
C GLY A 17 -2.45 -4.36 15.37
N LEU A 18 -3.45 -3.51 15.11
CA LEU A 18 -4.80 -3.93 14.73
C LEU A 18 -5.08 -3.71 13.24
N GLY A 19 -5.88 -4.60 12.67
CA GLY A 19 -6.52 -4.42 11.37
C GLY A 19 -8.02 -4.73 11.42
N ASP A 20 -8.75 -4.28 10.41
CA ASP A 20 -10.16 -4.60 10.20
C ASP A 20 -10.30 -5.47 8.95
N LEU A 21 -11.08 -6.55 9.07
CA LEU A 21 -11.38 -7.44 7.96
C LEU A 21 -12.75 -7.10 7.37
N TYR A 22 -12.77 -6.78 6.09
CA TYR A 22 -13.97 -6.56 5.30
C TYR A 22 -14.23 -7.82 4.47
N LEU A 23 -15.39 -8.41 4.59
CA LEU A 23 -15.81 -9.59 3.88
C LEU A 23 -17.04 -9.29 3.01
N PRO A 24 -17.03 -9.65 1.71
CA PRO A 24 -18.20 -9.49 0.86
C PRO A 24 -19.35 -10.39 1.31
N ASP A 25 -20.57 -10.15 0.80
CA ASP A 25 -21.75 -10.96 1.17
C ASP A 25 -21.61 -12.40 0.66
N ASN A 26 -20.96 -12.57 -0.48
CA ASN A 26 -20.73 -13.88 -1.10
C ASN A 26 -19.24 -14.27 -0.99
N VAL A 27 -18.82 -14.68 0.21
CA VAL A 27 -17.48 -15.25 0.42
C VAL A 27 -17.45 -16.69 -0.10
N THR A 28 -16.48 -17.00 -0.94
CA THR A 28 -16.22 -18.36 -1.46
C THR A 28 -14.72 -18.66 -1.36
N PRO A 29 -14.31 -19.94 -1.50
CA PRO A 29 -12.88 -20.29 -1.53
C PRO A 29 -12.08 -19.63 -2.66
N GLU A 30 -12.73 -19.04 -3.66
CA GLU A 30 -12.14 -18.28 -4.77
C GLU A 30 -12.15 -16.76 -4.53
N THR A 31 -12.80 -16.28 -3.45
CA THR A 31 -12.77 -14.87 -3.06
C THR A 31 -11.33 -14.47 -2.74
N ARG A 32 -10.77 -13.55 -3.52
CA ARG A 32 -9.38 -13.09 -3.41
C ARG A 32 -9.18 -12.16 -2.23
N ALA A 33 -7.94 -12.04 -1.77
CA ALA A 33 -7.59 -11.26 -0.59
C ALA A 33 -6.64 -10.09 -0.91
N VAL A 34 -6.87 -8.96 -0.23
CA VAL A 34 -6.06 -7.75 -0.34
C VAL A 34 -5.67 -7.26 1.05
N LEU A 35 -4.38 -7.01 1.26
CA LEU A 35 -3.87 -6.25 2.40
C LEU A 35 -3.83 -4.77 2.01
N THR A 36 -4.50 -3.90 2.79
CA THR A 36 -4.50 -2.45 2.53
C THR A 36 -3.80 -1.66 3.63
N ILE A 37 -3.02 -0.64 3.22
CA ILE A 37 -2.13 0.14 4.09
C ILE A 37 -2.39 1.63 3.88
N HIS A 38 -2.71 2.35 4.98
CA HIS A 38 -3.03 3.77 4.94
C HIS A 38 -1.79 4.66 4.72
N GLY A 39 -2.01 5.89 4.24
CA GLY A 39 -1.00 6.93 4.08
C GLY A 39 -0.72 7.73 5.35
N GLY A 40 -0.36 9.01 5.18
CA GLY A 40 -0.12 9.94 6.30
C GLY A 40 1.35 10.22 6.59
N GLY A 41 2.23 10.15 5.59
CA GLY A 41 3.66 10.49 5.74
C GLY A 41 4.37 9.66 6.81
N TRP A 42 3.96 8.42 7.01
CA TRP A 42 4.41 7.48 8.06
C TRP A 42 4.21 7.98 9.50
N SER A 43 3.80 9.22 9.70
CA SER A 43 3.77 9.89 11.01
C SER A 43 2.36 10.25 11.51
N ALA A 44 1.35 10.04 10.68
CA ALA A 44 -0.05 10.41 10.97
C ALA A 44 -1.04 9.39 10.40
N GLN A 45 -2.32 9.60 10.70
CA GLN A 45 -3.45 8.81 10.23
C GLN A 45 -3.57 7.40 10.86
N GLU A 46 -4.52 6.66 10.35
CA GLU A 46 -4.87 5.29 10.78
C GLU A 46 -5.67 4.58 9.68
N LYS A 47 -5.91 3.27 9.84
CA LYS A 47 -6.63 2.42 8.88
C LYS A 47 -7.98 3.01 8.41
N ASN A 48 -8.69 3.75 9.28
CA ASN A 48 -9.99 4.34 8.93
C ASN A 48 -9.91 5.33 7.77
N THR A 49 -8.77 5.99 7.55
CA THR A 49 -8.57 6.90 6.42
C THR A 49 -8.50 6.17 5.07
N PHE A 50 -8.28 4.86 5.09
CA PHE A 50 -8.26 4.01 3.89
C PHE A 50 -9.48 3.08 3.78
N SER A 51 -10.45 3.22 4.69
CA SER A 51 -11.67 2.40 4.74
C SER A 51 -12.51 2.50 3.46
N GLY A 52 -12.53 3.65 2.79
CA GLY A 52 -13.26 3.83 1.53
C GLY A 52 -12.76 2.89 0.42
N VAL A 53 -11.43 2.72 0.31
CA VAL A 53 -10.83 1.75 -0.61
C VAL A 53 -11.17 0.32 -0.20
N ALA A 54 -11.09 0.00 1.10
CA ALA A 54 -11.44 -1.33 1.59
C ALA A 54 -12.92 -1.68 1.32
N ILE A 55 -13.83 -0.71 1.49
CA ILE A 55 -15.26 -0.86 1.18
C ILE A 55 -15.45 -1.09 -0.32
N TRP A 56 -14.82 -0.28 -1.18
CA TRP A 56 -14.90 -0.43 -2.63
C TRP A 56 -14.40 -1.80 -3.10
N LEU A 57 -13.21 -2.23 -2.68
CA LEU A 57 -12.65 -3.55 -3.02
C LEU A 57 -13.58 -4.69 -2.58
N CYS A 58 -14.18 -4.55 -1.40
CA CYS A 58 -15.04 -5.58 -0.84
C CYS A 58 -16.41 -5.61 -1.52
N SER A 59 -17.08 -4.45 -1.69
CA SER A 59 -18.46 -4.40 -2.18
C SER A 59 -18.57 -4.46 -3.70
N GLU A 60 -17.63 -3.84 -4.42
CA GLU A 60 -17.69 -3.75 -5.89
C GLU A 60 -16.88 -4.86 -6.57
N LEU A 61 -15.74 -5.28 -5.97
CA LEU A 61 -14.87 -6.29 -6.57
C LEU A 61 -14.96 -7.67 -5.89
N ASN A 62 -15.84 -7.82 -4.89
CA ASN A 62 -16.04 -9.06 -4.14
C ASN A 62 -14.76 -9.64 -3.54
N MET A 63 -13.89 -8.78 -2.98
CA MET A 63 -12.61 -9.18 -2.39
C MET A 63 -12.67 -9.15 -0.85
N ALA A 64 -11.95 -10.06 -0.20
CA ALA A 64 -11.69 -9.99 1.25
C ALA A 64 -10.55 -9.00 1.51
N VAL A 65 -10.74 -8.01 2.39
CA VAL A 65 -9.77 -6.94 2.59
C VAL A 65 -9.36 -6.86 4.05
N TYR A 66 -8.06 -6.97 4.33
CA TYR A 66 -7.49 -6.73 5.64
C TYR A 66 -6.82 -5.35 5.66
N ASN A 67 -7.46 -4.39 6.30
CA ASN A 67 -7.04 -2.98 6.36
C ASN A 67 -6.36 -2.69 7.69
N ILE A 68 -5.06 -2.39 7.67
CA ILE A 68 -4.21 -2.39 8.87
C ILE A 68 -3.79 -1.00 9.35
N ASN A 69 -3.54 -0.92 10.66
CA ASN A 69 -2.70 0.09 11.28
C ASN A 69 -1.23 -0.36 11.29
N TYR A 70 -0.33 0.56 11.58
CA TYR A 70 1.09 0.33 11.86
C TYR A 70 1.61 1.40 12.82
N ARG A 71 2.76 1.19 13.46
CA ARG A 71 3.39 2.22 14.31
C ARG A 71 3.80 3.42 13.47
N LEU A 72 3.39 4.59 13.92
CA LEU A 72 3.80 5.85 13.30
C LEU A 72 5.24 6.19 13.68
N SER A 73 5.98 6.84 12.80
CA SER A 73 7.37 7.25 13.03
C SER A 73 7.52 8.24 14.21
N SER A 74 6.44 8.92 14.58
CA SER A 74 6.37 9.74 15.81
C SER A 74 6.39 8.90 17.11
N ILE A 75 6.09 7.60 17.03
CA ILE A 75 6.12 6.64 18.14
C ILE A 75 7.41 5.82 18.09
N ALA A 76 7.76 5.33 16.91
CA ALA A 76 8.96 4.55 16.67
C ALA A 76 9.48 4.82 15.25
N PRO A 77 10.74 5.25 15.09
CA PRO A 77 11.32 5.52 13.78
C PRO A 77 11.42 4.25 12.93
N TRP A 78 11.77 4.40 11.66
CA TRP A 78 12.13 3.29 10.78
C TRP A 78 13.16 2.36 11.46
N PRO A 79 13.02 1.02 11.33
CA PRO A 79 12.14 0.29 10.41
C PRO A 79 10.74 -0.06 10.96
N ALA A 80 10.31 0.49 12.09
CA ALA A 80 9.13 0.05 12.82
C ALA A 80 7.86 -0.06 11.97
N CYS A 81 7.51 0.96 11.19
CA CYS A 81 6.31 0.90 10.33
C CYS A 81 6.44 -0.13 9.20
N GLY A 82 7.64 -0.30 8.63
CA GLY A 82 7.92 -1.31 7.61
C GLY A 82 7.82 -2.72 8.15
N ASP A 83 8.35 -2.96 9.34
CA ASP A 83 8.32 -4.27 9.99
C ASP A 83 6.90 -4.63 10.44
N ASP A 84 6.13 -3.67 10.95
CA ASP A 84 4.72 -3.88 11.32
C ASP A 84 3.87 -4.29 10.10
N CYS A 85 4.04 -3.61 8.95
CA CYS A 85 3.34 -3.96 7.72
C CYS A 85 3.74 -5.35 7.19
N LEU A 86 5.03 -5.69 7.28
CA LEU A 86 5.54 -7.01 6.90
C LEU A 86 4.97 -8.11 7.80
N GLU A 87 4.92 -7.87 9.12
CA GLU A 87 4.32 -8.80 10.08
C GLU A 87 2.81 -8.96 9.84
N ALA A 88 2.10 -7.87 9.59
CA ALA A 88 0.68 -7.93 9.24
C ALA A 88 0.44 -8.73 7.95
N GLY A 89 1.33 -8.60 6.95
CA GLY A 89 1.29 -9.40 5.73
C GLY A 89 1.48 -10.89 5.99
N ARG A 90 2.49 -11.26 6.80
CA ARG A 90 2.71 -12.66 7.23
C ARG A 90 1.51 -13.21 8.00
N PHE A 91 1.02 -12.44 8.96
CA PHE A 91 -0.16 -12.80 9.74
C PHE A 91 -1.38 -13.02 8.84
N PHE A 92 -1.64 -12.14 7.88
CA PHE A 92 -2.77 -12.28 6.96
C PHE A 92 -2.63 -13.51 6.06
N LEU A 93 -1.41 -13.84 5.62
CA LEU A 93 -1.12 -15.02 4.82
C LEU A 93 -1.30 -16.34 5.59
N ASP A 94 -0.82 -16.40 6.85
CA ASP A 94 -0.52 -17.67 7.50
C ASP A 94 -1.32 -17.93 8.78
N ALA A 95 -1.96 -16.91 9.39
CA ALA A 95 -2.70 -17.11 10.63
C ALA A 95 -3.90 -18.06 10.45
N ASP A 96 -3.97 -19.09 11.29
CA ASP A 96 -5.11 -20.00 11.34
C ASP A 96 -6.11 -19.54 12.41
N ILE A 97 -6.91 -18.54 12.04
CA ILE A 97 -7.99 -17.99 12.87
C ILE A 97 -9.32 -18.08 12.14
N PRO A 98 -10.45 -18.21 12.87
CA PRO A 98 -11.78 -18.37 12.26
C PRO A 98 -12.14 -17.25 11.29
N GLU A 99 -11.72 -16.02 11.56
CA GLU A 99 -12.02 -14.83 10.77
C GLU A 99 -11.41 -14.89 9.36
N PHE A 100 -10.29 -15.63 9.20
CA PHE A 100 -9.56 -15.76 7.95
C PHE A 100 -9.91 -17.03 7.17
N GLN A 101 -10.99 -17.71 7.51
CA GLN A 101 -11.45 -18.89 6.80
C GLN A 101 -12.45 -18.55 5.68
N GLY A 102 -12.52 -19.42 4.65
CA GLY A 102 -13.53 -19.36 3.60
C GLY A 102 -13.22 -18.50 2.40
N PHE A 103 -12.00 -17.91 2.30
CA PHE A 103 -11.54 -17.16 1.14
C PHE A 103 -10.07 -17.48 0.80
N ASP A 104 -9.61 -17.12 -0.40
CA ASP A 104 -8.26 -17.45 -0.87
C ASP A 104 -7.20 -16.47 -0.34
N ARG A 105 -6.26 -16.99 0.45
CA ARG A 105 -5.07 -16.30 0.95
C ARG A 105 -3.76 -16.98 0.51
N LYS A 106 -3.83 -17.89 -0.46
CA LYS A 106 -2.61 -18.51 -1.00
C LYS A 106 -1.71 -17.47 -1.64
N ARG A 107 -2.35 -16.53 -2.34
CA ARG A 107 -1.72 -15.34 -2.91
C ARG A 107 -2.59 -14.12 -2.59
N ILE A 108 -2.00 -13.08 -2.07
CA ILE A 108 -2.70 -11.83 -1.74
C ILE A 108 -2.20 -10.68 -2.60
N PHE A 109 -3.04 -9.68 -2.79
CA PHE A 109 -2.59 -8.37 -3.25
C PHE A 109 -2.18 -7.50 -2.06
N VAL A 110 -1.23 -6.58 -2.28
CA VAL A 110 -0.84 -5.57 -1.29
C VAL A 110 -1.06 -4.20 -1.92
N MET A 111 -1.81 -3.33 -1.25
CA MET A 111 -2.21 -2.02 -1.79
C MET A 111 -2.07 -0.94 -0.73
N GLY A 112 -1.66 0.27 -1.15
CA GLY A 112 -1.63 1.42 -0.25
C GLY A 112 -1.56 2.74 -1.00
N GLY A 113 -1.82 3.85 -0.27
CA GLY A 113 -1.78 5.20 -0.82
C GLY A 113 -0.74 6.08 -0.14
N SER A 114 -0.03 6.95 -0.92
CA SER A 114 0.99 7.87 -0.38
C SER A 114 2.09 7.11 0.37
N ALA A 115 2.39 7.45 1.63
CA ALA A 115 3.28 6.67 2.49
C ALA A 115 2.86 5.19 2.61
N GLY A 116 1.54 4.89 2.55
CA GLY A 116 1.04 3.52 2.48
C GLY A 116 1.37 2.82 1.16
N GLY A 117 1.46 3.56 0.06
CA GLY A 117 1.94 3.05 -1.24
C GLY A 117 3.40 2.62 -1.18
N HIS A 118 4.25 3.41 -0.51
CA HIS A 118 5.62 3.01 -0.16
C HIS A 118 5.64 1.72 0.67
N LEU A 119 4.87 1.70 1.77
CA LEU A 119 4.81 0.53 2.65
C LEU A 119 4.24 -0.71 1.94
N ALA A 120 3.31 -0.53 0.98
CA ALA A 120 2.79 -1.62 0.16
C ALA A 120 3.89 -2.23 -0.75
N LEU A 121 4.70 -1.38 -1.39
CA LEU A 121 5.87 -1.82 -2.16
C LEU A 121 6.88 -2.54 -1.26
N MET A 122 7.26 -1.93 -0.12
CA MET A 122 8.20 -2.51 0.84
C MET A 122 7.72 -3.86 1.39
N THR A 123 6.42 -4.00 1.65
CA THR A 123 5.82 -5.23 2.16
C THR A 123 5.75 -6.30 1.09
N GLY A 124 5.17 -5.98 -0.07
CA GLY A 124 4.95 -6.95 -1.14
C GLY A 124 6.25 -7.47 -1.77
N LEU A 125 7.30 -6.63 -1.84
CA LEU A 125 8.63 -7.04 -2.34
C LEU A 125 9.45 -7.84 -1.34
N ARG A 126 9.12 -7.79 -0.03
CA ARG A 126 9.83 -8.51 1.04
C ARG A 126 9.11 -9.78 1.51
N LEU A 127 7.84 -9.97 1.16
CA LEU A 127 7.12 -11.23 1.35
C LEU A 127 7.55 -12.24 0.26
N PRO A 128 7.32 -13.56 0.48
CA PRO A 128 7.61 -14.57 -0.53
C PRO A 128 6.88 -14.24 -1.85
N PRO A 129 7.59 -14.06 -2.97
CA PRO A 129 6.98 -13.56 -4.21
C PRO A 129 5.87 -14.48 -4.76
N GLU A 130 5.95 -15.78 -4.53
CA GLU A 130 4.92 -16.75 -4.90
C GLU A 130 3.62 -16.59 -4.10
N ARG A 131 3.65 -15.87 -2.97
CA ARG A 131 2.49 -15.58 -2.11
C ARG A 131 1.85 -14.22 -2.43
N ILE A 132 2.43 -13.44 -3.35
CA ILE A 132 1.94 -12.11 -3.73
C ILE A 132 1.42 -12.14 -5.17
N ALA A 133 0.14 -11.84 -5.34
CA ALA A 133 -0.52 -11.77 -6.64
C ALA A 133 -0.12 -10.49 -7.41
N GLY A 134 -0.02 -9.38 -6.69
CA GLY A 134 0.42 -8.10 -7.23
C GLY A 134 0.50 -7.02 -6.15
N ILE A 135 1.14 -5.90 -6.49
CA ILE A 135 1.31 -4.74 -5.60
C ILE A 135 0.72 -3.50 -6.28
N VAL A 136 -0.08 -2.73 -5.56
CA VAL A 136 -0.64 -1.46 -6.05
C VAL A 136 -0.17 -0.31 -5.18
N SER A 137 0.60 0.61 -5.77
CA SER A 137 1.08 1.84 -5.14
C SER A 137 0.32 3.04 -5.70
N ILE A 138 -0.55 3.65 -4.90
CA ILE A 138 -1.37 4.80 -5.29
C ILE A 138 -0.66 6.07 -4.82
N SER A 139 -0.11 6.87 -5.74
CA SER A 139 0.67 8.09 -5.44
C SER A 139 1.71 7.85 -4.34
N GLY A 140 2.34 6.68 -4.35
CA GLY A 140 3.28 6.25 -3.33
C GLY A 140 4.69 6.74 -3.58
N ILE A 141 5.48 6.84 -2.49
CA ILE A 141 6.92 7.08 -2.58
C ILE A 141 7.59 5.77 -3.03
N ALA A 142 7.92 5.67 -4.31
CA ALA A 142 8.52 4.48 -4.91
C ALA A 142 10.04 4.60 -5.12
N ASP A 143 10.55 5.83 -5.32
CA ASP A 143 11.98 6.14 -5.36
C ASP A 143 12.27 7.27 -4.36
N VAL A 144 13.06 6.95 -3.33
CA VAL A 144 13.35 7.89 -2.23
C VAL A 144 14.28 9.01 -2.69
N GLU A 145 15.23 8.76 -3.58
CA GLU A 145 16.15 9.79 -4.07
C GLU A 145 15.41 10.87 -4.90
N ALA A 146 14.36 10.48 -5.62
CA ALA A 146 13.52 11.43 -6.34
C ALA A 146 12.58 12.22 -5.42
N ASP A 147 12.09 11.61 -4.34
CA ASP A 147 11.16 12.23 -3.40
C ASP A 147 11.84 13.08 -2.31
N PHE A 148 13.01 12.66 -1.84
CA PHE A 148 13.71 13.30 -0.72
C PHE A 148 13.87 14.83 -0.85
N PRO A 149 14.24 15.41 -2.02
CA PRO A 149 14.40 16.85 -2.17
C PRO A 149 13.12 17.67 -1.95
N VAL A 150 11.94 17.04 -2.09
CA VAL A 150 10.63 17.71 -1.93
C VAL A 150 10.35 17.99 -0.46
N ASP A 151 10.61 17.02 0.42
CA ASP A 151 10.39 17.17 1.86
C ASP A 151 11.43 16.39 2.69
N PRO A 152 12.65 16.93 2.86
CA PRO A 152 13.69 16.28 3.68
C PRO A 152 13.30 16.09 5.15
N MET A 153 12.41 16.95 5.68
CA MET A 153 11.96 16.87 7.06
C MET A 153 11.12 15.61 7.30
N ARG A 154 10.33 15.19 6.32
CA ARG A 154 9.55 13.96 6.37
C ARG A 154 10.44 12.74 6.63
N TYR A 155 11.59 12.67 5.96
CA TYR A 155 12.57 11.59 6.14
C TYR A 155 13.31 11.66 7.48
N LYS A 156 13.59 12.87 7.98
CA LYS A 156 14.14 13.02 9.31
C LYS A 156 13.19 12.51 10.40
N ILE A 157 11.89 12.71 10.21
CA ILE A 157 10.86 12.17 11.11
C ILE A 157 10.76 10.65 10.96
N LEU A 158 10.79 10.12 9.73
CA LEU A 158 10.73 8.69 9.46
C LEU A 158 11.89 7.95 10.12
N LEU A 159 13.11 8.43 9.92
CA LEU A 159 14.34 7.79 10.38
C LEU A 159 14.69 8.09 11.86
N GLY A 160 14.15 9.18 12.43
CA GLY A 160 14.50 9.64 13.77
C GLY A 160 15.86 10.33 13.87
N HIS A 161 16.55 10.52 12.75
CA HIS A 161 17.84 11.22 12.63
C HIS A 161 17.92 11.99 11.31
N THR A 162 18.95 12.79 11.12
CA THR A 162 19.20 13.48 9.85
C THR A 162 19.59 12.43 8.79
N PRO A 163 18.83 12.32 7.67
CA PRO A 163 19.07 11.32 6.65
C PRO A 163 20.47 11.39 6.06
N ALA A 164 21.09 10.22 5.91
CA ALA A 164 22.33 10.02 5.16
C ALA A 164 22.04 9.20 3.89
N LYS A 165 22.94 9.19 2.93
CA LYS A 165 22.74 8.48 1.67
C LYS A 165 22.56 6.97 1.86
N GLU A 166 23.22 6.43 2.85
CA GLU A 166 23.19 5.02 3.22
C GLU A 166 21.79 4.57 3.67
N ASP A 167 21.04 5.45 4.31
CA ASP A 167 19.66 5.18 4.76
C ASP A 167 18.73 4.93 3.57
N PHE A 168 18.99 5.59 2.43
CA PHE A 168 18.09 5.53 1.27
C PHE A 168 18.00 4.13 0.66
N ALA A 169 19.07 3.36 0.70
CA ALA A 169 19.06 1.99 0.20
C ALA A 169 18.09 1.11 1.01
N GLU A 170 18.06 1.29 2.33
CA GLU A 170 17.19 0.50 3.22
C GLU A 170 15.70 0.83 3.02
N ILE A 171 15.38 2.12 2.82
CA ILE A 171 13.99 2.58 2.68
C ILE A 171 13.51 2.66 1.23
N SER A 172 14.34 2.31 0.23
CA SER A 172 13.95 2.35 -1.19
C SER A 172 13.40 1.01 -1.66
N PRO A 173 12.15 0.95 -2.15
CA PRO A 173 11.58 -0.27 -2.69
C PRO A 173 12.42 -0.93 -3.79
N ALA A 174 13.10 -0.13 -4.62
CA ALA A 174 13.95 -0.64 -5.71
C ALA A 174 15.07 -1.58 -5.23
N THR A 175 15.54 -1.43 -3.99
CA THR A 175 16.56 -2.30 -3.38
C THR A 175 16.10 -3.75 -3.23
N TYR A 176 14.79 -3.96 -3.14
CA TYR A 176 14.18 -5.28 -2.90
C TYR A 176 13.65 -5.93 -4.17
N LEU A 177 13.87 -5.32 -5.34
CA LEU A 177 13.47 -5.91 -6.62
C LEU A 177 14.32 -7.15 -6.94
N THR A 178 13.65 -8.21 -7.37
CA THR A 178 14.25 -9.43 -7.90
C THR A 178 13.58 -9.82 -9.20
N PRO A 179 14.16 -10.65 -10.05
CA PRO A 179 13.49 -11.15 -11.26
C PRO A 179 12.19 -11.94 -10.97
N ALA A 180 11.99 -12.38 -9.72
CA ALA A 180 10.78 -13.05 -9.25
C ALA A 180 9.77 -12.08 -8.60
N SER A 181 10.03 -10.78 -8.59
CA SER A 181 9.10 -9.80 -8.01
C SER A 181 7.71 -9.90 -8.64
N PRO A 182 6.64 -9.77 -7.84
CA PRO A 182 5.28 -9.81 -8.34
C PRO A 182 5.01 -8.64 -9.30
N ALA A 183 3.91 -8.71 -10.05
CA ALA A 183 3.45 -7.59 -10.88
C ALA A 183 3.17 -6.34 -10.01
N ILE A 184 3.52 -5.16 -10.52
CA ILE A 184 3.41 -3.90 -9.81
C ILE A 184 2.62 -2.89 -10.64
N LEU A 185 1.61 -2.26 -10.03
CA LEU A 185 0.93 -1.10 -10.60
C LEU A 185 1.27 0.14 -9.78
N CYS A 186 1.84 1.15 -10.43
CA CYS A 186 1.98 2.50 -9.88
C CYS A 186 0.94 3.42 -10.52
N THR A 187 0.08 4.03 -9.70
CA THR A 187 -0.81 5.10 -10.15
C THR A 187 -0.33 6.43 -9.59
N HIS A 188 -0.31 7.50 -10.41
CA HIS A 188 0.22 8.79 -9.96
C HIS A 188 -0.41 9.96 -10.74
N GLU A 189 -0.66 11.06 -10.04
CA GLU A 189 -1.11 12.31 -10.64
C GLU A 189 0.11 13.10 -11.14
N HIS A 190 0.05 13.62 -12.40
CA HIS A 190 1.20 14.28 -13.05
C HIS A 190 1.71 15.50 -12.30
N HIS A 191 0.82 16.25 -11.65
CA HIS A 191 1.15 17.49 -10.96
C HIS A 191 1.19 17.35 -9.43
N ASP A 192 1.39 16.12 -8.94
CA ASP A 192 1.49 15.85 -7.50
C ASP A 192 2.69 16.61 -6.89
N ASN A 193 2.39 17.53 -5.98
CA ASN A 193 3.40 18.35 -5.29
C ASN A 193 3.77 17.83 -3.90
N VAL A 194 3.19 16.73 -3.48
CA VAL A 194 3.51 16.05 -2.21
C VAL A 194 4.48 14.90 -2.44
N VAL A 195 4.21 14.09 -3.47
CA VAL A 195 5.10 13.03 -3.96
C VAL A 195 5.30 13.23 -5.46
N PRO A 196 6.50 13.59 -5.93
CA PRO A 196 6.73 13.87 -7.34
C PRO A 196 6.54 12.60 -8.18
N ILE A 197 5.90 12.73 -9.34
CA ILE A 197 5.69 11.61 -10.28
C ILE A 197 7.00 10.92 -10.65
N ALA A 198 8.11 11.66 -10.69
CA ALA A 198 9.44 11.12 -10.93
C ALA A 198 9.81 9.96 -9.99
N SER A 199 9.22 9.91 -8.80
CA SER A 199 9.39 8.79 -7.86
C SER A 199 8.82 7.49 -8.43
N ALA A 200 7.63 7.53 -9.04
CA ALA A 200 7.02 6.37 -9.70
C ALA A 200 7.71 6.02 -11.03
N GLU A 201 8.08 7.03 -11.84
CA GLU A 201 8.74 6.84 -13.13
C GLU A 201 10.08 6.12 -12.97
N ARG A 202 10.98 6.63 -12.10
CA ARG A 202 12.30 6.02 -11.84
C ARG A 202 12.19 4.63 -11.25
N PHE A 203 11.23 4.40 -10.38
CA PHE A 203 10.98 3.07 -9.84
C PHE A 203 10.53 2.08 -10.93
N LEU A 204 9.60 2.47 -11.81
CA LEU A 204 9.14 1.62 -12.91
C LEU A 204 10.25 1.34 -13.93
N GLU A 205 11.16 2.28 -14.16
CA GLU A 205 12.38 2.02 -14.93
C GLU A 205 13.26 0.93 -14.27
N ALA A 206 13.41 0.99 -12.94
CA ALA A 206 14.13 -0.04 -12.19
C ALA A 206 13.43 -1.41 -12.28
N VAL A 207 12.09 -1.45 -12.17
CA VAL A 207 11.27 -2.66 -12.36
C VAL A 207 11.52 -3.27 -13.74
N GLN A 208 11.46 -2.45 -14.79
CA GLN A 208 11.69 -2.91 -16.16
C GLN A 208 13.13 -3.43 -16.36
N LYS A 209 14.14 -2.71 -15.86
CA LYS A 209 15.56 -3.13 -15.94
C LYS A 209 15.80 -4.45 -15.21
N ASN A 210 15.04 -4.72 -14.16
CA ASN A 210 15.13 -5.97 -13.40
C ASN A 210 14.38 -7.15 -14.06
N GLY A 211 13.62 -6.89 -15.14
CA GLY A 211 12.84 -7.91 -15.85
C GLY A 211 11.50 -8.24 -15.20
N SER A 212 11.04 -7.46 -14.23
CA SER A 212 9.74 -7.64 -13.56
C SER A 212 8.62 -6.92 -14.31
N ALA A 213 7.37 -7.33 -14.07
CA ALA A 213 6.19 -6.72 -14.66
C ALA A 213 5.81 -5.42 -13.90
N GLY A 214 5.93 -4.28 -14.56
CA GLY A 214 5.55 -2.97 -14.03
C GLY A 214 4.56 -2.26 -14.95
N GLU A 215 3.51 -1.68 -14.37
CA GLU A 215 2.47 -0.95 -15.07
C GLU A 215 2.30 0.44 -14.47
N ALA A 216 2.04 1.42 -15.33
CA ALA A 216 1.76 2.80 -14.95
C ALA A 216 0.28 3.14 -15.20
N CYS A 217 -0.28 3.96 -14.31
CA CYS A 217 -1.50 4.72 -14.57
C CYS A 217 -1.26 6.16 -14.12
N PHE A 218 -0.78 6.99 -15.03
CA PHE A 218 -0.54 8.41 -14.77
C PHE A 218 -1.71 9.24 -15.29
N TYR A 219 -2.14 10.25 -14.52
CA TYR A 219 -3.38 10.97 -14.78
C TYR A 219 -3.29 12.43 -14.34
N ASP A 220 -4.22 13.26 -14.83
CA ASP A 220 -4.37 14.67 -14.49
C ASP A 220 -5.70 14.87 -13.75
N LYS A 221 -5.67 15.41 -12.52
CA LYS A 221 -6.88 15.73 -11.74
C LYS A 221 -6.93 17.16 -11.22
N ASP A 222 -5.87 17.93 -11.40
CA ASP A 222 -5.83 19.32 -11.00
C ASP A 222 -5.47 20.21 -12.20
N GLU A 223 -6.44 20.95 -12.72
CA GLU A 223 -6.22 21.93 -13.78
C GLU A 223 -5.28 23.07 -13.35
N ASN A 224 -5.15 23.30 -12.05
CA ASN A 224 -4.22 24.28 -11.47
C ASN A 224 -2.83 23.72 -11.20
N GLY A 225 -2.64 22.42 -11.40
CA GLY A 225 -1.32 21.79 -11.48
C GLY A 225 -0.63 21.47 -10.15
N TYR A 226 -1.31 21.41 -9.00
CA TYR A 226 -0.62 21.24 -7.72
C TYR A 226 -1.43 20.46 -6.69
N SER A 227 -1.48 19.14 -6.76
CA SER A 227 -2.19 18.40 -5.72
C SER A 227 -1.86 16.92 -5.66
N HIS A 228 -1.84 16.38 -4.46
CA HIS A 228 -1.81 14.95 -4.16
C HIS A 228 -3.24 14.39 -4.26
N ARG A 229 -3.78 14.28 -5.47
CA ARG A 229 -5.18 14.02 -5.78
C ARG A 229 -5.50 12.53 -5.93
N ILE A 230 -5.53 11.81 -4.82
CA ILE A 230 -5.94 10.40 -4.80
C ILE A 230 -7.46 10.27 -4.65
N TRP A 231 -8.07 11.18 -3.89
CA TRP A 231 -9.44 11.09 -3.44
C TRP A 231 -10.37 12.04 -4.16
N ILE A 232 -11.61 11.61 -4.39
CA ILE A 232 -12.68 12.54 -4.75
C ILE A 232 -12.85 13.54 -3.59
N PRO A 233 -12.81 14.86 -3.85
CA PRO A 233 -12.95 15.88 -2.82
C PRO A 233 -14.21 15.67 -1.98
N ASP A 234 -14.08 15.87 -0.67
CA ASP A 234 -15.17 15.82 0.31
C ASP A 234 -15.97 14.51 0.38
N SER A 235 -15.45 13.43 -0.23
CA SER A 235 -16.06 12.10 -0.10
C SER A 235 -15.84 11.54 1.32
N VAL A 236 -16.92 11.03 1.93
CA VAL A 236 -16.87 10.37 3.24
C VAL A 236 -17.66 9.06 3.15
N PRO A 237 -17.01 7.90 3.30
CA PRO A 237 -15.57 7.69 3.41
C PRO A 237 -14.82 8.13 2.13
N HIS A 238 -13.53 8.37 2.23
CA HIS A 238 -12.72 8.77 1.08
C HIS A 238 -12.80 7.75 -0.06
N LYS A 239 -13.19 8.22 -1.25
CA LYS A 239 -13.30 7.41 -2.46
C LYS A 239 -12.21 7.77 -3.46
N LEU A 240 -11.70 6.79 -4.18
CA LEU A 240 -10.83 7.00 -5.32
C LEU A 240 -11.60 7.62 -6.50
N TYR A 241 -10.87 8.26 -7.42
CA TYR A 241 -11.43 8.62 -8.71
C TYR A 241 -11.78 7.38 -9.54
N GLN A 242 -12.87 7.44 -10.32
CA GLN A 242 -13.39 6.30 -11.09
C GLN A 242 -12.35 5.71 -12.06
N GLU A 243 -11.50 6.54 -12.66
CA GLU A 243 -10.45 6.03 -13.53
C GLU A 243 -9.39 5.21 -12.80
N LEU A 244 -9.08 5.58 -11.53
CA LEU A 244 -8.18 4.81 -10.67
C LEU A 244 -8.84 3.47 -10.29
N GLU A 245 -10.11 3.51 -9.88
CA GLU A 245 -10.88 2.30 -9.58
C GLU A 245 -10.89 1.34 -10.77
N ASN A 246 -11.19 1.83 -11.98
CA ASN A 246 -11.22 1.01 -13.19
C ASN A 246 -9.84 0.40 -13.50
N ARG A 247 -8.77 1.20 -13.37
CA ARG A 247 -7.41 0.73 -13.67
C ARG A 247 -6.92 -0.28 -12.65
N ILE A 248 -7.18 -0.02 -11.37
CA ILE A 248 -6.84 -0.95 -10.28
C ILE A 248 -7.65 -2.24 -10.41
N ALA A 249 -8.95 -2.15 -10.66
CA ALA A 249 -9.80 -3.34 -10.86
C ALA A 249 -9.26 -4.21 -12.01
N LYS A 250 -8.93 -3.60 -13.15
CA LYS A 250 -8.33 -4.31 -14.28
C LYS A 250 -7.06 -5.06 -13.86
N PHE A 251 -6.12 -4.38 -13.22
CA PHE A 251 -4.87 -4.97 -12.73
C PHE A 251 -5.12 -6.17 -11.78
N LEU A 252 -6.04 -5.99 -10.81
CA LEU A 252 -6.37 -7.05 -9.85
C LEU A 252 -6.98 -8.29 -10.51
N PHE A 253 -7.74 -8.13 -11.60
CA PHE A 253 -8.32 -9.27 -12.34
C PHE A 253 -7.33 -9.94 -13.31
N GLU A 254 -6.39 -9.19 -13.89
CA GLU A 254 -5.39 -9.72 -14.81
C GLU A 254 -4.28 -10.53 -14.11
N HIS A 255 -3.97 -10.22 -12.84
CA HIS A 255 -2.88 -10.85 -12.08
C HIS A 255 -3.36 -11.79 -10.97
N ALA A 256 -4.58 -12.20 -11.02
CA ALA A 256 -5.19 -13.04 -10.02
C ALA A 256 -4.89 -14.52 -10.14
#